data_18f0a889cb54e3c49031567d83aa6fa1
#
_entry.id   18f0a889cb54e3c49031567d83aa6fa1
#
_cell.length_a   1.000
_cell.length_b   1.000
_cell.length_c   1.000
_cell.angle_alpha   90.00
_cell.angle_beta   90.00
_cell.angle_gamma   90.00
#
_symmetry.space_group_name_H-M   'P 1'
#
loop_
_entity.id
_entity.type
_entity.pdbx_description
1 polymer ?
#
loop_
_entity_poly.entity_id
_entity_poly.type
_entity_poly.pdbx_seq_one_letter_code
_entity_poly.pdbx_strand_id
1 'polypeptide(L)' 'MKRDFDVIIERDEDGYLIGSVPVLPGCHTQARSLDELMERVREAIALWLQENGQTAPQVDFVGVQRISVLA' A
#
# COMPACT_ATOMS: atom_id res chain seq x y z
N MET A 1 13.01 11.86 -10.72
CA MET A 1 13.67 10.65 -10.23
C MET A 1 12.63 9.58 -9.93
N LYS A 2 12.87 8.37 -10.38
CA LYS A 2 11.94 7.26 -10.20
C LYS A 2 12.14 6.61 -8.83
N ARG A 3 11.03 6.34 -8.14
CA ARG A 3 11.05 5.61 -6.87
C ARG A 3 10.08 4.44 -6.97
N ASP A 4 10.45 3.33 -6.37
CA ASP A 4 9.63 2.13 -6.33
C ASP A 4 9.04 1.96 -4.94
N PHE A 5 7.79 1.54 -4.88
CA PHE A 5 7.10 1.27 -3.63
C PHE A 5 6.47 -0.11 -3.69
N ASP A 6 6.61 -0.86 -2.61
CA ASP A 6 5.94 -2.14 -2.49
C ASP A 6 4.53 -1.91 -1.98
N VAL A 7 3.60 -2.68 -2.53
CA VAL A 7 2.18 -2.58 -2.18
C VAL A 7 1.72 -3.95 -1.71
N ILE A 8 1.12 -4.00 -0.52
CA ILE A 8 0.51 -5.22 -0.01
C ILE A 8 -0.95 -5.21 -0.44
N ILE A 9 -1.38 -6.31 -1.07
CA ILE A 9 -2.72 -6.41 -1.62
C ILE A 9 -3.50 -7.47 -0.85
N GLU A 10 -4.67 -7.08 -0.34
CA GLU A 10 -5.55 -7.95 0.41
C GLU A 10 -6.97 -7.88 -0.17
N ARG A 11 -7.82 -8.83 0.16
CA ARG A 11 -9.23 -8.80 -0.25
C ARG A 11 -10.08 -8.76 1.01
N ASP A 12 -11.02 -7.82 1.07
CA ASP A 12 -11.92 -7.74 2.22
C ASP A 12 -13.15 -8.65 2.04
N GLU A 13 -14.04 -8.63 3.03
CA GLU A 13 -15.23 -9.47 3.04
C GLU A 13 -16.18 -9.17 1.89
N ASP A 14 -16.17 -7.96 1.40
CA ASP A 14 -17.08 -7.52 0.33
C ASP A 14 -16.48 -7.71 -1.06
N GLY A 15 -15.28 -8.28 -1.13
CA GLY A 15 -14.61 -8.56 -2.41
C GLY A 15 -13.79 -7.41 -2.95
N TYR A 16 -13.64 -6.33 -2.20
CA TYR A 16 -12.75 -5.25 -2.60
C TYR A 16 -11.30 -5.64 -2.40
N LEU A 17 -10.47 -5.25 -3.34
CA LEU A 17 -9.02 -5.37 -3.18
C LEU A 17 -8.52 -4.13 -2.47
N ILE A 18 -7.74 -4.33 -1.42
CA ILE A 18 -7.16 -3.26 -0.62
C ILE A 18 -5.67 -3.23 -0.86
N GLY A 19 -5.14 -2.06 -1.22
CA GLY A 19 -3.70 -1.88 -1.39
C GLY A 19 -3.16 -0.96 -0.31
N SER A 20 -2.09 -1.40 0.33
CA SER A 20 -1.42 -0.63 1.37
C SER A 20 0.04 -0.48 1.03
N VAL A 21 0.61 0.70 1.28
CA VAL A 21 2.03 0.97 1.04
C VAL A 21 2.72 1.03 2.40
N PRO A 22 3.43 -0.05 2.80
CA PRO A 22 3.95 -0.16 4.17
C PRO A 22 4.89 0.97 4.60
N VAL A 23 5.68 1.49 3.67
CA VAL A 23 6.66 2.53 4.02
C VAL A 23 6.05 3.94 4.09
N LEU A 24 4.79 4.10 3.70
CA LEU A 24 4.09 5.39 3.77
C LEU A 24 2.91 5.25 4.73
N PRO A 25 3.07 5.67 6.00
CA PRO A 25 2.01 5.48 6.99
C PRO A 25 0.66 6.06 6.56
N GLY A 26 -0.38 5.25 6.66
CA GLY A 26 -1.72 5.66 6.28
C GLY A 26 -2.02 5.67 4.80
N CYS A 27 -1.04 5.28 3.96
CA CYS A 27 -1.25 5.27 2.52
C CYS A 27 -1.89 3.94 2.11
N HIS A 28 -3.20 3.96 1.88
CA HIS A 28 -3.94 2.79 1.43
C HIS A 28 -5.16 3.23 0.62
N THR A 29 -5.66 2.31 -0.18
CA THR A 29 -6.85 2.55 -0.99
C THR A 29 -7.50 1.21 -1.33
N GLN A 30 -8.64 1.24 -2.01
CA GLN A 30 -9.33 0.01 -2.41
C GLN A 30 -9.96 0.18 -3.78
N ALA A 31 -10.20 -0.95 -4.43
CA ALA A 31 -10.83 -0.99 -5.74
C ALA A 31 -11.44 -2.38 -5.97
N ARG A 32 -12.22 -2.52 -7.04
CA ARG A 32 -12.85 -3.79 -7.36
C ARG A 32 -12.00 -4.69 -8.25
N SER A 33 -11.01 -4.13 -8.92
CA SER A 33 -10.11 -4.89 -9.79
C SER A 33 -8.67 -4.51 -9.50
N LEU A 34 -7.75 -5.39 -9.89
CA LEU A 34 -6.34 -5.13 -9.68
C LEU A 34 -5.86 -3.94 -10.53
N ASP A 35 -6.31 -3.85 -11.77
CA ASP A 35 -5.92 -2.74 -12.64
C ASP A 35 -6.36 -1.39 -12.06
N GLU A 36 -7.59 -1.32 -11.59
CA GLU A 36 -8.11 -0.12 -10.95
C GLU A 36 -7.35 0.18 -9.66
N LEU A 37 -7.05 -0.86 -8.87
CA LEU A 37 -6.30 -0.69 -7.64
C LEU A 37 -4.92 -0.08 -7.89
N MET A 38 -4.23 -0.54 -8.94
CA MET A 38 -2.90 -0.01 -9.26
C MET A 38 -2.95 1.48 -9.60
N GLU A 39 -3.97 1.90 -10.34
CA GLU A 39 -4.15 3.32 -10.65
C GLU A 39 -4.42 4.13 -9.38
N ARG A 40 -5.30 3.63 -8.51
CA ARG A 40 -5.62 4.31 -7.26
C ARG A 40 -4.45 4.36 -6.30
N VAL A 41 -3.64 3.31 -6.26
CA VAL A 41 -2.43 3.30 -5.43
C VAL A 41 -1.44 4.36 -5.91
N ARG A 42 -1.24 4.48 -7.23
CA ARG A 42 -0.37 5.53 -7.76
C ARG A 42 -0.84 6.92 -7.34
N GLU A 43 -2.14 7.16 -7.42
CA GLU A 43 -2.73 8.44 -7.00
C GLU A 43 -2.54 8.68 -5.51
N ALA A 44 -2.76 7.63 -4.71
CA ALA A 44 -2.61 7.71 -3.25
C ALA A 44 -1.17 8.01 -2.85
N ILE A 45 -0.20 7.38 -3.51
CA ILE A 45 1.21 7.63 -3.26
C ILE A 45 1.57 9.07 -3.64
N ALA A 46 1.12 9.51 -4.82
CA ALA A 46 1.40 10.87 -5.27
C ALA A 46 0.83 11.91 -4.31
N LEU A 47 -0.39 11.69 -3.84
CA LEU A 47 -1.03 12.59 -2.88
C LEU A 47 -0.29 12.59 -1.55
N TRP A 48 0.09 11.39 -1.06
CA TRP A 48 0.81 11.26 0.20
C TRP A 48 2.14 12.03 0.15
N LEU A 49 2.89 11.89 -0.94
CA LEU A 49 4.16 12.59 -1.12
C LEU A 49 3.95 14.10 -1.24
N GLN A 50 2.86 14.52 -1.87
CA GLN A 50 2.54 15.93 -1.99
C GLN A 50 2.23 16.55 -0.63
N GLU A 51 1.50 15.84 0.23
CA GLU A 51 1.10 16.33 1.55
C GLU A 51 2.20 16.23 2.59
N ASN A 52 3.05 15.22 2.49
CA ASN A 52 4.06 14.91 3.51
C ASN A 52 5.48 15.18 3.04
N GLY A 53 5.66 15.69 1.83
CA GLY A 53 6.96 15.89 1.23
C GLY A 53 7.57 14.57 0.77
N GLN A 54 8.81 14.63 0.30
CA GLN A 54 9.52 13.46 -0.22
C GLN A 54 10.18 12.64 0.90
N THR A 55 10.00 13.07 2.16
CA THR A 55 10.62 12.41 3.31
C THR A 55 9.70 11.34 3.84
N ALA A 56 9.96 10.09 3.50
CA ALA A 56 9.27 8.95 4.07
C ALA A 56 9.99 8.53 5.35
N PRO A 57 9.30 7.84 6.28
CA PRO A 57 9.96 7.26 7.45
C PRO A 57 11.10 6.35 7.01
N GLN A 58 12.15 6.28 7.84
CA GLN A 58 13.32 5.47 7.55
C GLN A 58 13.07 4.00 7.90
N VAL A 59 12.14 3.39 7.18
CA VAL A 59 11.83 1.96 7.33
C VAL A 59 11.98 1.29 5.98
N ASP A 60 12.52 0.07 5.98
CA ASP A 60 12.65 -0.72 4.77
C ASP A 60 11.60 -1.81 4.79
N PHE A 61 10.93 -1.98 3.66
CA PHE A 61 10.05 -3.13 3.50
C PHE A 61 10.91 -4.36 3.27
N VAL A 62 10.79 -5.36 4.16
CA VAL A 62 11.60 -6.59 4.06
C VAL A 62 10.80 -7.73 3.45
N GLY A 63 9.56 -7.89 3.87
CA GLY A 63 8.74 -8.98 3.34
C GLY A 63 7.55 -9.28 4.21
N VAL A 64 6.90 -10.37 3.89
CA VAL A 64 5.70 -10.85 4.59
C VAL A 64 5.96 -12.26 5.08
N GLN A 65 5.60 -12.53 6.33
CA GLN A 65 5.72 -13.86 6.93
C GLN A 65 4.36 -14.29 7.45
N ARG A 66 4.08 -15.58 7.33
CA ARG A 66 2.85 -16.16 7.86
C ARG A 66 3.19 -16.93 9.12
N ILE A 67 2.45 -16.69 10.19
CA ILE A 67 2.63 -17.35 11.47
C ILE A 67 1.30 -17.97 11.89
N SER A 68 1.35 -19.21 12.35
CA SER A 68 0.16 -19.89 12.86
C SER A 68 0.16 -19.84 14.38
N VAL A 69 -0.97 -19.42 14.94
CA VAL A 69 -1.17 -19.43 16.39
C VAL A 69 -2.51 -20.05 16.69
N LEU A 70 -2.66 -20.59 17.88
CA LEU A 70 -3.97 -21.06 18.35
C LEU A 70 -4.71 -19.85 18.87
N ALA A 71 -5.87 -19.60 18.26
CA ALA A 71 -6.68 -18.43 18.65
C ALA A 71 -8.03 -18.85 19.18
#